data_e9ebf30148965eab391c1eb0f8020190
#
_entry.id   e9ebf30148965eab391c1eb0f8020190
#
_cell.length_a   1.000
_cell.length_b   1.000
_cell.length_c   1.000
_cell.angle_alpha   90.00
_cell.angle_beta   90.00
_cell.angle_gamma   90.00
#
_symmetry.space_group_name_H-M   'P 1'
#
loop_
_entity.id
_entity.type
_entity.pdbx_description
1 polymer ?
#
loop_
_entity_poly.entity_id
_entity_poly.type
_entity_poly.pdbx_seq_one_letter_code
_entity_poly.pdbx_strand_id
1 'polypeptide(L)'
;MKPLLSIAVLGAASMFSVHAFAKADCKAYPKNEWMSEADAKAKILAQGYTINKFKVDGNCYEIYGRNKEGKKVEIYYDAKTLEPVKSEIEK
;
A
#
# COMPACT_ATOMS: atom_id res chain seq x y z
N MET A 1 -14.92 -42.47 12.50
CA MET A 1 -14.80 -42.01 12.20
C MET A 1 -14.51 -41.18 11.79
N LYS A 2 -14.20 -40.92 11.91
CA LYS A 2 -13.95 -40.15 11.60
C LYS A 2 -13.55 -39.18 11.26
N PRO A 3 -13.39 -39.13 11.29
CA PRO A 3 -13.12 -38.19 11.05
C PRO A 3 -12.73 -37.40 10.80
N LEU A 4 -12.66 -37.12 10.81
CA LEU A 4 -12.37 -36.28 10.62
C LEU A 4 -11.89 -35.42 10.36
N LEU A 5 -11.81 -35.34 10.37
CA LEU A 5 -11.47 -34.55 10.18
C LEU A 5 -11.08 -33.69 9.96
N SER A 6 -10.99 -33.61 9.99
CA SER A 6 -10.69 -32.80 9.83
C SER A 6 -10.32 -31.97 9.50
N ILE A 7 -10.30 -31.84 9.59
CA ILE A 7 -10.02 -31.04 9.31
C ILE A 7 -9.65 -30.24 9.02
N ALA A 8 -9.51 -30.19 9.10
CA ALA A 8 -9.21 -29.36 8.83
C ALA A 8 -8.96 -28.60 8.51
N VAL A 9 -9.04 -28.51 8.65
CA VAL A 9 -8.88 -27.73 8.24
C VAL A 9 -8.59 -27.01 8.05
N LEU A 10 -8.55 -26.86 8.24
CA LEU A 10 -8.30 -26.07 7.96
C LEU A 10 -7.92 -25.37 7.76
N GLY A 11 -7.88 -25.41 7.91
CA GLY A 11 -7.52 -24.58 7.56
C GLY A 11 -7.19 -23.89 7.40
N ALA A 12 -7.24 -23.89 7.45
CA ALA A 12 -6.99 -23.16 7.03
C ALA A 12 -6.72 -22.40 6.85
N ALA A 13 -6.78 -22.34 6.96
CA ALA A 13 -6.63 -21.61 6.60
C ALA A 13 -6.31 -20.85 6.42
N SER A 14 -6.31 -20.81 6.56
CA SER A 14 -6.08 -20.08 6.25
C SER A 14 -5.82 -19.38 5.92
N MET A 15 -5.73 -19.23 6.02
CA MET A 15 -5.64 -18.60 5.62
C MET A 15 -5.43 -17.85 5.25
N PHE A 16 -5.43 -17.45 5.26
CA PHE A 16 -5.33 -16.72 4.77
C PHE A 16 -5.11 -15.85 4.68
N SER A 17 -5.46 -15.74 4.84
CA SER A 17 -5.42 -14.55 5.04
C SER A 17 -4.39 -13.79 4.61
N VAL A 18 -3.74 -13.96 4.54
CA VAL A 18 -2.74 -13.47 4.24
C VAL A 18 -2.70 -12.67 3.11
N HIS A 19 -3.44 -12.81 2.26
CA HIS A 19 -3.55 -12.08 1.18
C HIS A 19 -4.01 -10.76 1.46
N ALA A 20 -4.45 -10.59 2.57
CA ALA A 20 -4.77 -9.29 3.00
C ALA A 20 -3.61 -8.36 2.86
N PHE A 21 -2.45 -8.86 2.64
CA PHE A 21 -1.32 -8.03 2.47
C PHE A 21 -0.92 -7.84 1.05
N ALA A 22 -1.82 -8.09 0.15
CA ALA A 22 -1.50 -7.88 -1.25
C ALA A 22 -1.07 -6.44 -1.44
N LYS A 23 0.04 -6.24 -2.07
CA LYS A 23 0.55 -4.93 -2.37
C LYS A 23 -0.21 -4.34 -3.54
N ALA A 24 -0.05 -3.06 -3.75
CA ALA A 24 -0.63 -2.40 -4.89
C ALA A 24 0.09 -2.83 -6.16
N ASP A 25 -0.65 -2.89 -7.24
CA ASP A 25 -0.13 -3.29 -8.52
C ASP A 25 0.06 -2.05 -9.38
N CYS A 26 1.20 -1.41 -9.25
CA CYS A 26 1.50 -0.20 -9.98
C CYS A 26 2.12 -0.53 -11.33
N LYS A 27 1.84 0.33 -12.31
CA LYS A 27 2.41 0.17 -13.62
C LYS A 27 3.93 0.32 -13.56
N ALA A 28 4.63 -0.50 -14.32
CA ALA A 28 6.09 -0.43 -14.38
C ALA A 28 6.48 0.62 -15.41
N TYR A 29 7.25 1.61 -14.97
CA TYR A 29 7.83 2.61 -15.86
C TYR A 29 9.34 2.55 -15.74
N PRO A 30 10.07 2.94 -16.77
CA PRO A 30 11.51 3.13 -16.63
C PRO A 30 11.78 4.15 -15.55
N LYS A 31 12.85 3.95 -14.79
CA LYS A 31 13.15 4.82 -13.67
C LYS A 31 13.28 6.28 -14.06
N ASN A 32 13.75 6.55 -15.26
CA ASN A 32 13.91 7.94 -15.68
C ASN A 32 12.57 8.62 -15.99
N GLU A 33 11.47 7.87 -15.96
CA GLU A 33 10.13 8.46 -16.12
C GLU A 33 9.43 8.66 -14.77
N TRP A 34 10.04 8.19 -13.70
CA TRP A 34 9.45 8.36 -12.37
C TRP A 34 9.53 9.82 -11.95
N MET A 35 8.50 10.29 -11.27
CA MET A 35 8.56 11.57 -10.60
C MET A 35 9.67 11.51 -9.56
N SER A 36 10.44 12.59 -9.38
CA SER A 36 11.48 12.58 -8.36
C SER A 36 10.84 12.44 -6.98
N GLU A 37 11.57 11.86 -6.05
CA GLU A 37 11.04 11.71 -4.70
C GLU A 37 10.74 13.06 -4.07
N ALA A 38 11.59 14.06 -4.34
CA ALA A 38 11.36 15.38 -3.78
C ALA A 38 10.06 15.97 -4.29
N ASP A 39 9.80 15.85 -5.58
CA ASP A 39 8.55 16.34 -6.16
C ASP A 39 7.35 15.56 -5.66
N ALA A 40 7.49 14.25 -5.56
CA ALA A 40 6.41 13.41 -5.08
C ALA A 40 6.03 13.78 -3.65
N LYS A 41 7.03 13.94 -2.79
CA LYS A 41 6.79 14.33 -1.40
C LYS A 41 6.11 15.68 -1.32
N ALA A 42 6.59 16.64 -2.11
CA ALA A 42 6.00 17.98 -2.08
C ALA A 42 4.53 17.95 -2.49
N LYS A 43 4.20 17.17 -3.51
CA LYS A 43 2.81 17.08 -3.95
C LYS A 43 1.92 16.41 -2.93
N ILE A 44 2.43 15.35 -2.28
CA ILE A 44 1.67 14.65 -1.25
C ILE A 44 1.42 15.56 -0.05
N LEU A 45 2.44 16.31 0.37
CA LEU A 45 2.27 17.26 1.46
C LEU A 45 1.27 18.35 1.09
N ALA A 46 1.31 18.82 -0.14
CA ALA A 46 0.38 19.84 -0.61
C ALA A 46 -1.07 19.37 -0.60
N GLN A 47 -1.29 18.06 -0.65
CA GLN A 47 -2.63 17.50 -0.60
C GLN A 47 -3.15 17.39 0.85
N GLY A 48 -2.33 17.73 1.82
CA GLY A 48 -2.77 17.74 3.21
C GLY A 48 -2.33 16.55 4.04
N TYR A 49 -1.54 15.67 3.47
CA TYR A 49 -1.00 14.53 4.22
C TYR A 49 0.26 14.93 4.94
N THR A 50 0.54 14.22 6.04
CA THR A 50 1.89 14.23 6.60
C THR A 50 2.55 12.92 6.19
N ILE A 51 3.86 12.91 6.10
CA ILE A 51 4.60 11.73 5.69
C ILE A 51 5.52 11.32 6.83
N ASN A 52 5.29 10.13 7.39
CA ASN A 52 6.17 9.58 8.40
C ASN A 52 7.24 8.72 7.74
N LYS A 53 6.90 8.07 6.64
CA LYS A 53 7.83 7.22 5.92
C LYS A 53 7.48 7.24 4.45
N PHE A 54 8.50 7.37 3.62
CA PHE A 54 8.36 7.34 2.17
C PHE A 54 9.27 6.25 1.65
N LYS A 55 8.76 5.38 0.81
CA LYS A 55 9.57 4.28 0.29
C LYS A 55 9.13 3.89 -1.10
N VAL A 56 9.98 3.12 -1.75
CA VAL A 56 9.68 2.48 -3.02
C VAL A 56 9.29 1.05 -2.72
N ASP A 57 8.15 0.63 -3.23
CA ASP A 57 7.71 -0.74 -3.07
C ASP A 57 7.32 -1.27 -4.45
N GLY A 58 8.19 -2.10 -5.02
CA GLY A 58 8.00 -2.58 -6.39
C GLY A 58 8.02 -1.42 -7.36
N ASN A 59 6.92 -1.22 -8.06
CA ASN A 59 6.79 -0.14 -9.03
C ASN A 59 6.02 1.05 -8.47
N CYS A 60 5.80 1.08 -7.17
CA CYS A 60 5.02 2.11 -6.51
C CYS A 60 5.89 3.00 -5.64
N TYR A 61 5.47 4.25 -5.47
CA TYR A 61 5.85 5.03 -4.30
C TYR A 61 4.83 4.72 -3.22
N GLU A 62 5.29 4.59 -2.00
CA GLU A 62 4.41 4.27 -0.88
C GLU A 62 4.69 5.21 0.27
N ILE A 63 3.64 5.70 0.93
CA ILE A 63 3.80 6.46 2.15
C ILE A 63 3.07 5.81 3.30
N TYR A 64 3.63 6.04 4.49
CA TYR A 64 2.92 5.87 5.75
C TYR A 64 2.85 7.27 6.35
N GLY A 65 1.68 7.70 6.73
CA GLY A 65 1.52 9.04 7.28
C GLY A 65 0.14 9.25 7.86
N ARG A 66 -0.33 10.49 7.82
CA ARG A 66 -1.66 10.83 8.31
C ARG A 66 -2.36 11.72 7.31
N ASN A 67 -3.69 11.61 7.28
CA ASN A 67 -4.49 12.50 6.46
C ASN A 67 -4.83 13.78 7.24
N LYS A 68 -5.65 14.63 6.63
CA LYS A 68 -6.02 15.92 7.26
C LYS A 68 -6.74 15.75 8.58
N GLU A 69 -7.46 14.64 8.73
CA GLU A 69 -8.17 14.37 9.98
C GLU A 69 -7.27 13.73 11.03
N GLY A 70 -6.00 13.54 10.73
CA GLY A 70 -5.06 12.96 11.68
C GLY A 70 -5.08 11.44 11.70
N LYS A 71 -5.80 10.81 10.79
CA LYS A 71 -5.89 9.35 10.77
C LYS A 71 -4.69 8.77 10.03
N LYS A 72 -4.20 7.65 10.50
CA LYS A 72 -3.09 6.99 9.85
C LYS A 72 -3.50 6.46 8.49
N VAL A 73 -2.63 6.63 7.53
CA VAL A 73 -2.87 6.17 6.17
C VAL A 73 -1.65 5.42 5.66
N GLU A 74 -1.91 4.48 4.77
CA GLU A 74 -0.89 3.84 3.97
C GLU A 74 -1.37 3.95 2.53
N ILE A 75 -0.60 4.61 1.68
CA ILE A 75 -1.03 4.89 0.32
C ILE A 75 0.07 4.52 -0.66
N TYR A 76 -0.33 3.83 -1.72
CA TYR A 76 0.56 3.48 -2.83
C TYR A 76 0.19 4.34 -4.01
N TYR A 77 1.19 4.88 -4.67
CA TYR A 77 1.02 5.79 -5.79
C TYR A 77 1.71 5.27 -7.03
N ASP A 78 1.12 5.60 -8.19
CA ASP A 78 1.78 5.45 -9.47
C ASP A 78 3.05 6.32 -9.45
N ALA A 79 4.19 5.73 -9.79
CA ALA A 79 5.46 6.43 -9.65
C ALA A 79 5.65 7.55 -10.65
N LYS A 80 4.93 7.54 -11.75
CA LYS A 80 5.05 8.57 -12.77
C LYS A 80 4.03 9.68 -12.57
N THR A 81 2.77 9.31 -12.34
CA THR A 81 1.67 10.27 -12.29
C THR A 81 1.30 10.70 -10.89
N LEU A 82 1.70 9.90 -9.90
CA LEU A 82 1.36 10.07 -8.49
C LEU A 82 -0.13 9.90 -8.22
N GLU A 83 -0.81 9.18 -9.09
CA GLU A 83 -2.19 8.81 -8.80
C GLU A 83 -2.22 7.73 -7.74
N PRO A 84 -3.11 7.83 -6.74
CA PRO A 84 -3.22 6.76 -5.76
C PRO A 84 -3.73 5.48 -6.42
N VAL A 85 -3.03 4.38 -6.18
CA VAL A 85 -3.42 3.08 -6.70
C VAL A 85 -4.14 2.29 -5.61
N LYS A 86 -3.71 2.48 -4.37
CA LYS A 86 -4.32 1.80 -3.24
C LYS A 86 -4.16 2.68 -2.01
N SER A 87 -5.23 2.83 -1.24
CA SER A 87 -5.21 3.61 0.00
C SER A 87 -5.86 2.82 1.09
N GLU A 88 -5.24 2.82 2.26
CA GLU A 88 -5.84 2.26 3.46
C GLU A 88 -5.82 3.32 4.54
N ILE A 89 -6.95 3.51 5.19
CA ILE A 89 -7.10 4.49 6.26
C ILE A 89 -7.46 3.73 7.52
N GLU A 90 -6.66 3.95 8.55
CA GLU A 90 -6.91 3.30 9.82
C GLU A 90 -7.99 4.03 10.57
N LYS A 91 -8.89 3.30 11.15
CA LYS A 91 -10.01 3.92 11.87
C LYS A 91 -9.68 4.24 13.34
#